data_da357aa5a5fcbe1630118c14bee1068e
#
_entry.id   da357aa5a5fcbe1630118c14bee1068e
#
_cell.length_a   1.000
_cell.length_b   1.000
_cell.length_c   1.000
_cell.angle_alpha   90.00
_cell.angle_beta   90.00
_cell.angle_gamma   90.00
#
_symmetry.space_group_name_H-M   'P 1'
#
loop_
_entity.id
_entity.type
_entity.pdbx_description
1 polymer ?
#
loop_
_entity_poly.entity_id
_entity_poly.type
_entity_poly.pdbx_seq_one_letter_code
_entity_poly.pdbx_strand_id
1 'polypeptide(L)'
;VDYRIQKMVYLDKNKILVGTRRKGIYSYNCQTQQFSLFIPSSPNLLTSLYITLDQHIYTSFYGSGLYCYDQTGKIQEHYTQTNSGLNNNYILDITEHNGKLWLATDGSGINQFAPHTQQFSQLQHIVGDYSSLPVNSITLLYKDQEKNLWAGSVRGGIFCIKETYIKTYKDAVLNNPNGLSEKSIISLYEEKNGKVWIGTDGGGINLYDPSTDKFTHFPSTYGDKVISIAEISESELMVSLYTKGIFLFNKKTQQYRPFTIIDKETNYKECFYGYLPLA
;
A
#
# COMPACT_ATOMS: atom_id res chain seq x y z
N VAL A 1 0.14 20.63 -13.76
CA VAL A 1 1.33 19.92 -13.24
C VAL A 1 0.84 18.76 -12.37
N ASP A 2 1.33 17.51 -12.63
CA ASP A 2 0.84 16.31 -11.94
C ASP A 2 1.55 16.15 -10.59
N TYR A 3 0.98 16.72 -9.54
CA TYR A 3 1.41 16.56 -8.15
C TYR A 3 0.63 15.48 -7.38
N ARG A 4 -0.01 14.54 -8.08
CA ARG A 4 -0.73 13.47 -7.41
C ARG A 4 0.18 12.77 -6.39
N ILE A 5 -0.25 12.75 -5.13
CA ILE A 5 0.46 12.08 -4.03
C ILE A 5 0.27 10.56 -4.19
N GLN A 6 1.38 9.83 -4.14
CA GLN A 6 1.41 8.36 -4.21
C GLN A 6 1.59 7.72 -2.85
N LYS A 7 2.53 8.25 -2.05
CA LYS A 7 2.85 7.75 -0.71
C LYS A 7 3.24 8.90 0.20
N MET A 8 2.95 8.76 1.48
CA MET A 8 3.47 9.63 2.53
C MET A 8 3.98 8.76 3.67
N VAL A 9 5.15 9.14 4.22
CA VAL A 9 5.77 8.44 5.35
C VAL A 9 6.39 9.46 6.29
N TYR A 10 6.35 9.21 7.59
CA TYR A 10 7.07 10.03 8.56
C TYR A 10 8.57 9.76 8.46
N LEU A 11 9.36 10.81 8.24
CA LEU A 11 10.82 10.73 8.36
C LEU A 11 11.24 10.88 9.83
N ASP A 12 10.61 11.81 10.54
CA ASP A 12 10.76 12.02 11.97
C ASP A 12 9.49 12.70 12.55
N LYS A 13 9.51 13.09 13.82
CA LYS A 13 8.38 13.75 14.51
C LYS A 13 7.92 15.06 13.84
N ASN A 14 8.80 15.72 13.08
CA ASN A 14 8.57 17.04 12.50
C ASN A 14 8.57 17.02 10.97
N LYS A 15 8.91 15.91 10.35
CA LYS A 15 9.04 15.82 8.89
C LYS A 15 8.30 14.63 8.32
N ILE A 16 7.56 14.90 7.25
CA ILE A 16 6.87 13.89 6.44
C ILE A 16 7.49 13.91 5.04
N LEU A 17 7.85 12.75 4.51
CA LEU A 17 8.18 12.61 3.09
C LEU A 17 6.89 12.39 2.30
N VAL A 18 6.68 13.22 1.30
CA VAL A 18 5.53 13.21 0.42
C VAL A 18 5.99 12.83 -0.98
N GLY A 19 5.75 11.59 -1.35
CA GLY A 19 6.08 11.06 -2.66
C GLY A 19 5.00 11.39 -3.68
N THR A 20 5.35 12.13 -4.72
CA THR A 20 4.46 12.45 -5.81
C THR A 20 4.61 11.47 -6.96
N ARG A 21 3.58 11.33 -7.77
CA ARG A 21 3.58 10.38 -8.88
C ARG A 21 4.74 10.61 -9.88
N ARG A 22 5.08 11.88 -10.20
CA ARG A 22 6.07 12.23 -11.22
C ARG A 22 6.99 13.39 -10.88
N LYS A 23 6.80 14.08 -9.75
CA LYS A 23 7.53 15.31 -9.41
C LYS A 23 8.60 15.12 -8.33
N GLY A 24 8.91 13.88 -8.00
CA GLY A 24 9.88 13.55 -6.97
C GLY A 24 9.24 13.41 -5.59
N ILE A 25 10.09 13.38 -4.59
CA ILE A 25 9.70 13.25 -3.18
C ILE A 25 10.04 14.56 -2.50
N TYR A 26 9.08 15.13 -1.79
CA TYR A 26 9.21 16.37 -1.02
C TYR A 26 9.27 16.05 0.47
N SER A 27 10.03 16.86 1.20
CA SER A 27 9.98 16.89 2.65
C SER A 27 9.03 18.01 3.09
N TYR A 28 8.03 17.69 3.88
CA TYR A 28 7.15 18.64 4.55
C TYR A 28 7.57 18.79 6.01
N ASN A 29 7.88 20.02 6.43
CA ASN A 29 8.18 20.33 7.82
C ASN A 29 6.88 20.72 8.54
N CYS A 30 6.47 19.93 9.54
CA CYS A 30 5.21 20.13 10.26
C CYS A 30 5.19 21.41 11.12
N GLN A 31 6.37 21.91 11.55
CA GLN A 31 6.46 23.13 12.36
C GLN A 31 6.39 24.39 11.51
N THR A 32 7.16 24.44 10.42
CA THR A 32 7.21 25.61 9.52
C THR A 32 6.14 25.58 8.45
N GLN A 33 5.46 24.43 8.26
CA GLN A 33 4.46 24.19 7.22
C GLN A 33 4.99 24.41 5.79
N GLN A 34 6.29 24.15 5.59
CA GLN A 34 6.94 24.35 4.29
C GLN A 34 7.35 23.05 3.64
N PHE A 35 7.24 23.02 2.31
CA PHE A 35 7.74 21.93 1.46
C PHE A 35 9.13 22.28 0.92
N SER A 36 9.99 21.28 0.85
CA SER A 36 11.27 21.35 0.12
C SER A 36 11.45 20.08 -0.71
N LEU A 37 12.05 20.21 -1.89
CA LEU A 37 12.38 19.04 -2.72
C LEU A 37 13.44 18.22 -1.99
N PHE A 38 13.16 16.92 -1.79
CA PHE A 38 14.04 16.00 -1.06
C PHE A 38 14.74 15.01 -2.01
N ILE A 39 13.99 14.36 -2.88
CA ILE A 39 14.52 13.51 -3.95
C ILE A 39 13.94 14.02 -5.27
N PRO A 40 14.79 14.34 -6.27
CA PRO A 40 14.32 14.86 -7.55
C PRO A 40 13.45 13.84 -8.30
N SER A 41 12.71 14.34 -9.28
CA SER A 41 11.83 13.51 -10.10
C SER A 41 12.61 12.45 -10.89
N SER A 42 12.04 11.26 -10.95
CA SER A 42 12.43 10.21 -11.91
C SER A 42 11.53 10.28 -13.16
N PRO A 43 12.01 9.85 -14.33
CA PRO A 43 11.17 9.70 -15.51
C PRO A 43 10.02 8.71 -15.29
N ASN A 44 10.22 7.74 -14.40
CA ASN A 44 9.25 6.70 -14.06
C ASN A 44 8.36 7.10 -12.88
N LEU A 45 7.19 6.47 -12.80
CA LEU A 45 6.23 6.72 -11.71
C LEU A 45 6.76 6.18 -10.39
N LEU A 46 6.67 6.97 -9.31
CA LEU A 46 6.88 6.46 -7.96
C LEU A 46 5.82 5.38 -7.67
N THR A 47 6.26 4.21 -7.23
CA THR A 47 5.37 3.10 -6.83
C THR A 47 5.37 2.89 -5.34
N SER A 48 6.54 2.97 -4.68
CA SER A 48 6.61 2.81 -3.23
C SER A 48 7.68 3.70 -2.59
N LEU A 49 7.46 4.04 -1.33
CA LEU A 49 8.35 4.80 -0.46
C LEU A 49 8.23 4.22 0.94
N TYR A 50 9.34 3.80 1.51
CA TYR A 50 9.42 3.20 2.83
C TYR A 50 10.65 3.69 3.61
N ILE A 51 10.51 3.86 4.92
CA ILE A 51 11.61 4.23 5.82
C ILE A 51 11.76 3.11 6.85
N THR A 52 12.95 2.55 6.95
CA THR A 52 13.28 1.49 7.91
C THR A 52 13.51 2.06 9.31
N LEU A 53 13.51 1.19 10.31
CA LEU A 53 13.78 1.60 11.71
C LEU A 53 15.16 2.22 11.88
N ASP A 54 16.15 1.79 11.10
CA ASP A 54 17.51 2.36 11.05
C ASP A 54 17.62 3.59 10.12
N GLN A 55 16.47 4.16 9.73
CA GLN A 55 16.36 5.43 9.00
C GLN A 55 16.90 5.42 7.57
N HIS A 56 17.06 4.26 6.93
CA HIS A 56 17.28 4.19 5.48
C HIS A 56 15.96 4.40 4.74
N ILE A 57 16.04 5.13 3.64
CA ILE A 57 14.87 5.45 2.80
C ILE A 57 14.92 4.58 1.56
N TYR A 58 13.94 3.71 1.41
CA TYR A 58 13.81 2.85 0.24
C TYR A 58 12.68 3.31 -0.65
N THR A 59 12.96 3.41 -1.95
CA THR A 59 11.97 3.79 -2.94
C THR A 59 12.01 2.86 -4.14
N SER A 60 10.89 2.78 -4.82
CA SER A 60 10.83 2.17 -6.14
C SER A 60 10.08 3.09 -7.10
N PHE A 61 10.58 3.14 -8.33
CA PHE A 61 9.87 3.74 -9.46
C PHE A 61 9.54 2.63 -10.45
N TYR A 62 8.42 2.72 -11.13
CA TYR A 62 7.91 1.68 -12.02
C TYR A 62 8.96 1.19 -13.02
N GLY A 63 9.35 -0.08 -12.92
CA GLY A 63 10.36 -0.71 -13.76
C GLY A 63 11.81 -0.34 -13.48
N SER A 64 12.10 0.37 -12.36
CA SER A 64 13.45 0.86 -12.06
C SER A 64 14.17 0.09 -10.93
N GLY A 65 13.56 -0.92 -10.33
CA GLY A 65 14.14 -1.67 -9.21
C GLY A 65 14.04 -0.92 -7.87
N LEU A 66 14.95 -1.20 -6.95
CA LEU A 66 14.98 -0.72 -5.58
C LEU A 66 16.12 0.30 -5.39
N TYR A 67 15.79 1.50 -4.95
CA TYR A 67 16.76 2.52 -4.54
C TYR A 67 16.84 2.60 -3.02
N CYS A 68 18.04 2.77 -2.50
CA CYS A 68 18.31 3.11 -1.11
C CYS A 68 18.91 4.51 -1.03
N TYR A 69 18.37 5.36 -0.16
CA TYR A 69 18.86 6.71 0.11
C TYR A 69 19.15 6.86 1.58
N ASP A 70 20.08 7.76 1.90
CA ASP A 70 20.30 8.24 3.25
C ASP A 70 19.28 9.32 3.67
N GLN A 71 19.38 9.76 4.92
CA GLN A 71 18.50 10.79 5.49
C GLN A 71 18.62 12.18 4.83
N THR A 72 19.62 12.38 3.97
CA THR A 72 19.80 13.62 3.19
C THR A 72 19.19 13.55 1.79
N GLY A 73 18.69 12.37 1.39
CA GLY A 73 18.16 12.11 0.06
C GLY A 73 19.22 11.76 -0.98
N LYS A 74 20.46 11.43 -0.55
CA LYS A 74 21.53 10.99 -1.44
C LYS A 74 21.43 9.48 -1.65
N ILE A 75 21.52 9.05 -2.93
CA ILE A 75 21.53 7.63 -3.30
C ILE A 75 22.75 6.96 -2.68
N GLN A 76 22.51 5.87 -1.97
CA GLN A 76 23.53 4.98 -1.43
C GLN A 76 23.67 3.74 -2.32
N GLU A 77 22.55 3.13 -2.71
CA GLU A 77 22.53 1.89 -3.49
C GLU A 77 21.36 1.89 -4.48
N HIS A 78 21.52 1.12 -5.55
CA HIS A 78 20.47 0.87 -6.54
C HIS A 78 20.53 -0.58 -7.00
N TYR A 79 19.50 -1.35 -6.66
CA TYR A 79 19.39 -2.78 -6.96
C TYR A 79 18.43 -3.02 -8.13
N THR A 80 18.89 -3.78 -9.10
CA THR A 80 18.12 -4.17 -10.29
C THR A 80 18.30 -5.65 -10.59
N GLN A 81 17.50 -6.19 -11.50
CA GLN A 81 17.65 -7.57 -11.99
C GLN A 81 19.04 -7.85 -12.60
N THR A 82 19.75 -6.82 -13.08
CA THR A 82 21.03 -6.97 -13.78
C THR A 82 22.23 -6.87 -12.86
N ASN A 83 22.10 -6.28 -11.67
CA ASN A 83 23.23 -6.05 -10.76
C ASN A 83 23.04 -6.66 -9.37
N SER A 84 21.92 -7.35 -9.12
CA SER A 84 21.61 -7.93 -7.82
C SER A 84 20.79 -9.21 -7.95
N GLY A 85 20.42 -9.82 -6.81
CA GLY A 85 19.50 -10.97 -6.77
C GLY A 85 18.02 -10.60 -6.86
N LEU A 86 17.67 -9.35 -7.15
CA LEU A 86 16.30 -8.93 -7.39
C LEU A 86 15.77 -9.62 -8.67
N ASN A 87 14.59 -10.27 -8.59
CA ASN A 87 14.05 -11.01 -9.73
C ASN A 87 13.10 -10.19 -10.62
N ASN A 88 12.74 -8.96 -10.21
CA ASN A 88 11.86 -8.08 -10.98
C ASN A 88 12.05 -6.62 -10.61
N ASN A 89 12.25 -5.75 -11.61
CA ASN A 89 12.37 -4.30 -11.43
C ASN A 89 11.03 -3.58 -11.19
N TYR A 90 9.90 -4.25 -11.42
CA TYR A 90 8.56 -3.71 -11.21
C TYR A 90 8.10 -3.94 -9.77
N ILE A 91 8.69 -3.21 -8.82
CA ILE A 91 8.32 -3.25 -7.40
C ILE A 91 7.12 -2.31 -7.21
N LEU A 92 6.03 -2.83 -6.66
CA LEU A 92 4.78 -2.10 -6.45
C LEU A 92 4.62 -1.62 -5.01
N ASP A 93 5.14 -2.39 -4.03
CA ASP A 93 5.11 -1.99 -2.63
C ASP A 93 6.31 -2.54 -1.85
N ILE A 94 6.64 -1.86 -0.74
CA ILE A 94 7.77 -2.17 0.14
C ILE A 94 7.29 -2.11 1.59
N THR A 95 7.61 -3.14 2.37
CA THR A 95 7.44 -3.13 3.82
C THR A 95 8.59 -3.85 4.52
N GLU A 96 8.80 -3.57 5.80
CA GLU A 96 9.79 -4.25 6.62
C GLU A 96 9.11 -5.29 7.52
N HIS A 97 9.61 -6.52 7.48
CA HIS A 97 9.14 -7.59 8.33
C HIS A 97 10.30 -8.53 8.70
N ASN A 98 10.45 -8.83 10.01
CA ASN A 98 11.51 -9.69 10.56
C ASN A 98 12.92 -9.32 10.09
N GLY A 99 13.26 -8.01 10.09
CA GLY A 99 14.60 -7.50 9.74
C GLY A 99 14.93 -7.57 8.25
N LYS A 100 13.96 -7.87 7.40
CA LYS A 100 14.09 -7.87 5.94
C LYS A 100 13.10 -6.90 5.31
N LEU A 101 13.46 -6.34 4.17
CA LEU A 101 12.50 -5.67 3.30
C LEU A 101 11.79 -6.71 2.42
N TRP A 102 10.50 -6.61 2.39
CA TRP A 102 9.62 -7.41 1.55
C TRP A 102 9.11 -6.52 0.42
N LEU A 103 9.35 -6.98 -0.80
CA LEU A 103 9.13 -6.21 -2.02
C LEU A 103 8.06 -6.93 -2.84
N ALA A 104 6.87 -6.36 -2.91
CA ALA A 104 5.80 -6.83 -3.79
C ALA A 104 6.15 -6.54 -5.24
N THR A 105 6.07 -7.52 -6.14
CA THR A 105 6.41 -7.32 -7.55
C THR A 105 5.25 -7.64 -8.49
N ASP A 106 5.26 -6.98 -9.64
CA ASP A 106 4.30 -7.27 -10.70
C ASP A 106 4.78 -8.47 -11.54
N GLY A 107 4.26 -9.65 -11.18
CA GLY A 107 4.45 -10.89 -11.93
C GLY A 107 5.58 -11.81 -11.46
N SER A 108 6.38 -11.44 -10.43
CA SER A 108 7.48 -12.30 -9.94
C SER A 108 7.41 -12.62 -8.45
N GLY A 109 6.22 -12.48 -7.85
CA GLY A 109 5.98 -12.80 -6.45
C GLY A 109 6.49 -11.72 -5.51
N ILE A 110 7.09 -12.16 -4.40
CA ILE A 110 7.66 -11.29 -3.36
C ILE A 110 9.15 -11.54 -3.28
N ASN A 111 9.96 -10.48 -3.37
CA ASN A 111 11.37 -10.54 -3.00
C ASN A 111 11.54 -10.18 -1.54
N GLN A 112 12.38 -10.91 -0.83
CA GLN A 112 12.87 -10.57 0.50
C GLN A 112 14.30 -10.08 0.34
N PHE A 113 14.58 -8.87 0.78
CA PHE A 113 15.92 -8.29 0.78
C PHE A 113 16.44 -8.16 2.20
N ALA A 114 17.60 -8.70 2.47
CA ALA A 114 18.31 -8.57 3.75
C ALA A 114 19.35 -7.45 3.64
N PRO A 115 19.10 -6.23 4.20
CA PRO A 115 19.98 -5.08 4.00
C PRO A 115 21.42 -5.30 4.47
N HIS A 116 21.62 -5.99 5.60
CA HIS A 116 22.95 -6.22 6.18
C HIS A 116 23.84 -7.13 5.34
N THR A 117 23.28 -8.08 4.61
CA THR A 117 24.02 -9.03 3.76
C THR A 117 23.88 -8.72 2.28
N GLN A 118 23.01 -7.78 1.92
CA GLN A 118 22.63 -7.42 0.56
C GLN A 118 22.10 -8.63 -0.28
N GLN A 119 21.56 -9.64 0.41
CA GLN A 119 21.06 -10.85 -0.22
C GLN A 119 19.57 -10.76 -0.49
N PHE A 120 19.17 -11.34 -1.61
CA PHE A 120 17.76 -11.49 -2.01
C PHE A 120 17.35 -12.96 -1.93
N SER A 121 16.11 -13.20 -1.50
CA SER A 121 15.40 -14.47 -1.65
C SER A 121 13.99 -14.19 -2.18
N GLN A 122 13.34 -15.20 -2.77
CA GLN A 122 12.07 -15.02 -3.45
C GLN A 122 11.01 -15.98 -2.91
N LEU A 123 9.78 -15.48 -2.81
CA LEU A 123 8.57 -16.28 -2.67
C LEU A 123 7.78 -16.15 -3.97
N GLN A 124 7.47 -17.29 -4.59
CA GLN A 124 6.78 -17.34 -5.88
C GLN A 124 5.64 -18.35 -5.84
N HIS A 125 4.73 -18.21 -6.80
CA HIS A 125 3.72 -19.25 -7.07
C HIS A 125 4.40 -20.48 -7.68
N ILE A 126 4.14 -21.64 -7.08
CA ILE A 126 4.60 -22.94 -7.59
C ILE A 126 3.35 -23.76 -7.88
N VAL A 127 3.21 -24.17 -9.14
CA VAL A 127 2.06 -24.97 -9.59
C VAL A 127 2.02 -26.30 -8.83
N GLY A 128 0.88 -26.58 -8.18
CA GLY A 128 0.69 -27.79 -7.38
C GLY A 128 1.18 -27.69 -5.93
N ASP A 129 1.86 -26.62 -5.54
CA ASP A 129 2.25 -26.35 -4.15
C ASP A 129 1.29 -25.35 -3.50
N TYR A 130 0.36 -25.84 -2.70
CA TYR A 130 -0.62 -25.02 -1.97
C TYR A 130 -0.02 -24.20 -0.82
N SER A 131 1.24 -24.45 -0.44
CA SER A 131 1.97 -23.65 0.55
C SER A 131 2.72 -22.49 -0.10
N SER A 132 2.79 -22.42 -1.42
CA SER A 132 3.39 -21.33 -2.18
C SER A 132 2.42 -20.14 -2.36
N LEU A 133 2.91 -19.02 -2.93
CA LEU A 133 2.03 -17.89 -3.24
C LEU A 133 0.89 -18.32 -4.19
N PRO A 134 -0.32 -17.79 -4.03
CA PRO A 134 -1.43 -18.14 -4.94
C PRO A 134 -1.24 -17.58 -6.35
N VAL A 135 -0.53 -16.45 -6.48
CA VAL A 135 -0.18 -15.79 -7.75
C VAL A 135 1.12 -15.00 -7.59
N ASN A 136 1.74 -14.62 -8.72
CA ASN A 136 3.00 -13.85 -8.72
C ASN A 136 2.81 -12.33 -8.85
N SER A 137 1.64 -11.82 -9.17
CA SER A 137 1.41 -10.36 -9.26
C SER A 137 0.87 -9.85 -7.93
N ILE A 138 1.76 -9.26 -7.13
CA ILE A 138 1.48 -8.76 -5.77
C ILE A 138 1.46 -7.25 -5.82
N THR A 139 0.37 -6.63 -5.32
CA THR A 139 0.14 -5.19 -5.44
C THR A 139 0.50 -4.40 -4.20
N LEU A 140 0.38 -5.03 -3.02
CA LEU A 140 0.65 -4.36 -1.75
C LEU A 140 1.04 -5.37 -0.67
N LEU A 141 1.72 -4.87 0.36
CA LEU A 141 2.10 -5.58 1.56
C LEU A 141 1.67 -4.75 2.78
N TYR A 142 1.18 -5.44 3.80
CA TYR A 142 0.77 -4.81 5.05
C TYR A 142 1.17 -5.68 6.24
N LYS A 143 1.84 -5.08 7.22
CA LYS A 143 2.19 -5.72 8.48
C LYS A 143 1.19 -5.30 9.55
N ASP A 144 0.43 -6.25 10.09
CA ASP A 144 -0.54 -6.00 11.15
C ASP A 144 0.11 -5.85 12.54
N GLN A 145 -0.69 -5.49 13.55
CA GLN A 145 -0.24 -5.29 14.93
C GLN A 145 0.26 -6.59 15.57
N GLU A 146 -0.22 -7.75 15.13
CA GLU A 146 0.24 -9.07 15.55
C GLU A 146 1.51 -9.54 14.82
N LYS A 147 2.08 -8.66 13.98
CA LYS A 147 3.25 -8.93 13.12
C LYS A 147 3.00 -9.98 12.04
N ASN A 148 1.75 -10.26 11.67
CA ASN A 148 1.50 -11.02 10.44
C ASN A 148 1.76 -10.13 9.23
N LEU A 149 2.25 -10.74 8.14
CA LEU A 149 2.42 -10.05 6.87
C LEU A 149 1.28 -10.42 5.92
N TRP A 150 0.50 -9.42 5.56
CA TRP A 150 -0.58 -9.55 4.59
C TRP A 150 -0.11 -9.12 3.21
N ALA A 151 -0.59 -9.79 2.18
CA ALA A 151 -0.32 -9.43 0.79
C ALA A 151 -1.61 -9.41 -0.01
N GLY A 152 -1.83 -8.33 -0.73
CA GLY A 152 -2.88 -8.20 -1.74
C GLY A 152 -2.32 -8.44 -3.13
N SER A 153 -3.13 -9.01 -4.02
CA SER A 153 -2.67 -9.43 -5.34
C SER A 153 -3.64 -9.03 -6.45
N VAL A 154 -3.15 -9.08 -7.68
CA VAL A 154 -4.01 -9.00 -8.86
C VAL A 154 -4.63 -10.37 -9.10
N ARG A 155 -5.96 -10.47 -8.99
CA ARG A 155 -6.77 -11.68 -9.25
C ARG A 155 -6.49 -12.90 -8.35
N GLY A 156 -5.63 -12.81 -7.34
CA GLY A 156 -5.36 -13.89 -6.40
C GLY A 156 -5.99 -13.67 -5.01
N GLY A 157 -6.65 -12.52 -4.81
CA GLY A 157 -7.22 -12.15 -3.52
C GLY A 157 -6.18 -11.61 -2.54
N ILE A 158 -6.48 -11.77 -1.26
CA ILE A 158 -5.58 -11.44 -0.15
C ILE A 158 -5.08 -12.73 0.51
N PHE A 159 -3.85 -12.71 1.01
CA PHE A 159 -3.29 -13.80 1.79
C PHE A 159 -2.40 -13.30 2.92
N CYS A 160 -2.38 -14.06 4.00
CA CYS A 160 -1.53 -13.82 5.16
C CYS A 160 -0.34 -14.78 5.12
N ILE A 161 0.86 -14.23 5.20
CA ILE A 161 2.11 -14.99 5.27
C ILE A 161 2.47 -15.13 6.74
N LYS A 162 2.41 -16.37 7.25
CA LYS A 162 2.86 -16.74 8.59
C LYS A 162 4.14 -17.55 8.51
N GLU A 163 4.87 -17.65 9.61
CA GLU A 163 6.15 -18.38 9.63
C GLU A 163 6.05 -19.84 9.15
N THR A 164 4.89 -20.46 9.33
CA THR A 164 4.66 -21.88 9.04
C THR A 164 3.68 -22.18 7.93
N TYR A 165 2.84 -21.21 7.52
CA TYR A 165 1.85 -21.42 6.45
C TYR A 165 1.30 -20.11 5.88
N ILE A 166 0.72 -20.18 4.66
CA ILE A 166 0.01 -19.09 4.00
C ILE A 166 -1.49 -19.38 4.07
N LYS A 167 -2.29 -18.46 4.65
CA LYS A 167 -3.75 -18.52 4.59
C LYS A 167 -4.25 -17.57 3.50
N THR A 168 -4.88 -18.15 2.48
CA THR A 168 -5.38 -17.40 1.32
C THR A 168 -6.88 -17.16 1.45
N TYR A 169 -7.30 -15.93 1.19
CA TYR A 169 -8.70 -15.53 1.08
C TYR A 169 -9.00 -15.15 -0.37
N LYS A 170 -10.04 -15.75 -0.93
CA LYS A 170 -10.47 -15.55 -2.33
C LYS A 170 -11.81 -14.83 -2.38
N ASP A 171 -12.21 -14.45 -3.58
CA ASP A 171 -13.54 -13.92 -3.87
C ASP A 171 -14.66 -14.90 -3.46
N ALA A 172 -15.79 -14.34 -3.06
CA ALA A 172 -16.98 -15.12 -2.77
C ALA A 172 -17.51 -15.79 -4.05
N VAL A 173 -17.74 -17.08 -3.97
CA VAL A 173 -18.33 -17.89 -5.04
C VAL A 173 -19.53 -18.68 -4.48
N LEU A 174 -20.36 -19.25 -5.35
CA LEU A 174 -21.58 -19.99 -4.96
C LEU A 174 -21.38 -21.02 -3.86
N ASN A 175 -20.20 -21.67 -3.83
CA ASN A 175 -19.87 -22.69 -2.82
C ASN A 175 -19.08 -22.16 -1.62
N ASN A 176 -18.69 -20.88 -1.63
CA ASN A 176 -18.02 -20.20 -0.52
C ASN A 176 -18.48 -18.74 -0.47
N PRO A 177 -19.64 -18.44 0.15
CA PRO A 177 -20.17 -17.08 0.22
C PRO A 177 -19.35 -16.17 1.16
N ASN A 178 -18.49 -16.75 2.00
CA ASN A 178 -17.65 -16.02 2.93
C ASN A 178 -16.28 -15.72 2.29
N GLY A 179 -16.25 -14.85 1.30
CA GLY A 179 -15.04 -14.41 0.62
C GLY A 179 -15.04 -12.90 0.37
N LEU A 180 -14.12 -12.45 -0.43
CA LEU A 180 -14.00 -11.04 -0.85
C LEU A 180 -15.05 -10.72 -1.91
N SER A 181 -15.48 -9.45 -1.99
CA SER A 181 -16.37 -8.98 -3.07
C SER A 181 -15.69 -8.96 -4.45
N GLU A 182 -14.36 -8.83 -4.47
CA GLU A 182 -13.51 -8.82 -5.66
C GLU A 182 -12.09 -9.29 -5.26
N LYS A 183 -11.43 -10.00 -6.14
CA LYS A 183 -10.10 -10.61 -5.91
C LYS A 183 -8.91 -9.68 -6.17
N SER A 184 -9.14 -8.54 -6.80
CA SER A 184 -8.10 -7.53 -7.02
C SER A 184 -8.08 -6.55 -5.85
N ILE A 185 -7.06 -6.66 -5.01
CA ILE A 185 -6.92 -5.86 -3.79
C ILE A 185 -6.00 -4.67 -4.05
N ILE A 186 -6.44 -3.47 -3.63
CA ILE A 186 -5.72 -2.23 -3.84
C ILE A 186 -5.27 -1.60 -2.53
N SER A 187 -6.06 -1.70 -1.45
CA SER A 187 -5.73 -1.07 -0.17
C SER A 187 -6.15 -1.92 1.02
N LEU A 188 -5.41 -1.77 2.12
CA LEU A 188 -5.69 -2.41 3.41
C LEU A 188 -5.55 -1.39 4.52
N TYR A 189 -6.44 -1.47 5.52
CA TYR A 189 -6.38 -0.71 6.75
C TYR A 189 -6.85 -1.58 7.92
N GLU A 190 -6.06 -1.66 9.00
CA GLU A 190 -6.40 -2.41 10.21
C GLU A 190 -6.90 -1.45 11.31
N GLU A 191 -8.03 -1.77 11.91
CA GLU A 191 -8.54 -1.11 13.10
C GLU A 191 -7.80 -1.58 14.36
N LYS A 192 -7.84 -0.77 15.43
CA LYS A 192 -7.26 -1.13 16.74
C LYS A 192 -7.80 -2.44 17.33
N ASN A 193 -8.98 -2.87 16.92
CA ASN A 193 -9.61 -4.13 17.34
C ASN A 193 -9.19 -5.35 16.50
N GLY A 194 -8.24 -5.16 15.57
CA GLY A 194 -7.72 -6.20 14.67
C GLY A 194 -8.59 -6.50 13.44
N LYS A 195 -9.72 -5.80 13.26
CA LYS A 195 -10.50 -5.92 12.01
C LYS A 195 -9.80 -5.23 10.87
N VAL A 196 -9.86 -5.81 9.67
CA VAL A 196 -9.15 -5.31 8.48
C VAL A 196 -10.14 -4.83 7.43
N TRP A 197 -10.04 -3.55 7.07
CA TRP A 197 -10.73 -2.97 5.93
C TRP A 197 -9.92 -3.19 4.66
N ILE A 198 -10.60 -3.65 3.61
CA ILE A 198 -9.98 -4.10 2.36
C ILE A 198 -10.62 -3.34 1.21
N GLY A 199 -9.84 -2.55 0.51
CA GLY A 199 -10.27 -1.85 -0.70
C GLY A 199 -9.94 -2.64 -1.95
N THR A 200 -10.94 -2.79 -2.84
CA THR A 200 -10.86 -3.63 -4.03
C THR A 200 -10.94 -2.83 -5.34
N ASP A 201 -10.60 -3.48 -6.45
CA ASP A 201 -10.76 -2.92 -7.81
C ASP A 201 -12.10 -3.36 -8.42
N GLY A 202 -13.20 -2.78 -7.95
CA GLY A 202 -14.51 -3.03 -8.50
C GLY A 202 -15.56 -3.58 -7.53
N GLY A 203 -15.15 -4.05 -6.34
CA GLY A 203 -16.07 -4.61 -5.33
C GLY A 203 -16.33 -3.71 -4.12
N GLY A 204 -15.88 -2.44 -4.15
CA GLY A 204 -16.00 -1.52 -3.01
C GLY A 204 -15.07 -1.86 -1.86
N ILE A 205 -15.50 -1.60 -0.60
CA ILE A 205 -14.75 -1.98 0.60
C ILE A 205 -15.32 -3.24 1.24
N ASN A 206 -14.42 -4.03 1.83
CA ASN A 206 -14.77 -5.20 2.63
C ASN A 206 -14.22 -5.02 4.04
N LEU A 207 -14.90 -5.55 5.03
CA LEU A 207 -14.41 -5.69 6.41
C LEU A 207 -14.19 -7.16 6.70
N TYR A 208 -12.96 -7.52 7.03
CA TYR A 208 -12.61 -8.83 7.55
C TYR A 208 -12.57 -8.80 9.09
N ASP A 209 -13.26 -9.74 9.70
CA ASP A 209 -13.23 -9.94 11.16
C ASP A 209 -12.47 -11.22 11.48
N PRO A 210 -11.23 -11.13 12.03
CA PRO A 210 -10.41 -12.30 12.33
C PRO A 210 -10.97 -13.18 13.43
N SER A 211 -11.80 -12.64 14.33
CA SER A 211 -12.39 -13.40 15.43
C SER A 211 -13.46 -14.40 14.94
N THR A 212 -14.13 -14.08 13.85
CA THR A 212 -15.18 -14.90 13.24
C THR A 212 -14.77 -15.51 11.91
N ASP A 213 -13.61 -15.09 11.36
CA ASP A 213 -13.11 -15.46 10.04
C ASP A 213 -14.12 -15.13 8.91
N LYS A 214 -14.78 -13.96 9.00
CA LYS A 214 -15.84 -13.56 8.07
C LYS A 214 -15.57 -12.22 7.39
N PHE A 215 -16.11 -12.09 6.17
CA PHE A 215 -16.12 -10.85 5.41
C PHE A 215 -17.53 -10.23 5.40
N THR A 216 -17.56 -8.89 5.46
CA THR A 216 -18.75 -8.07 5.22
C THR A 216 -18.45 -7.12 4.08
N HIS A 217 -19.35 -7.00 3.10
CA HIS A 217 -19.16 -6.21 1.89
C HIS A 217 -19.95 -4.91 1.95
N PHE A 218 -19.33 -3.80 1.50
CA PHE A 218 -19.94 -2.48 1.45
C PHE A 218 -19.70 -1.87 0.06
N PRO A 219 -20.61 -2.14 -0.90
CA PRO A 219 -20.53 -1.55 -2.24
C PRO A 219 -20.75 -0.05 -2.18
N SER A 220 -20.14 0.70 -3.09
CA SER A 220 -20.29 2.15 -3.18
C SER A 220 -21.12 2.53 -4.41
N THR A 221 -22.08 3.45 -4.23
CA THR A 221 -22.83 4.06 -5.35
C THR A 221 -22.01 5.07 -6.16
N TYR A 222 -20.84 5.48 -5.65
CA TYR A 222 -19.97 6.49 -6.28
C TYR A 222 -18.84 5.89 -7.12
N GLY A 223 -18.58 4.58 -6.98
CA GLY A 223 -17.53 3.84 -7.66
C GLY A 223 -16.92 2.79 -6.74
N ASP A 224 -16.48 1.70 -7.31
CA ASP A 224 -16.10 0.51 -6.56
C ASP A 224 -14.59 0.27 -6.50
N LYS A 225 -13.78 1.11 -7.19
CA LYS A 225 -12.31 1.03 -7.14
C LYS A 225 -11.76 1.88 -6.01
N VAL A 226 -11.36 1.22 -4.93
CA VAL A 226 -10.94 1.83 -3.67
C VAL A 226 -9.42 1.94 -3.59
N ILE A 227 -8.88 3.14 -3.76
CA ILE A 227 -7.45 3.39 -3.84
C ILE A 227 -6.79 3.39 -2.47
N SER A 228 -7.46 3.95 -1.46
CA SER A 228 -6.95 3.97 -0.09
C SER A 228 -8.06 4.09 0.94
N ILE A 229 -7.76 3.62 2.15
CA ILE A 229 -8.65 3.66 3.31
C ILE A 229 -7.82 4.16 4.50
N ALA A 230 -8.39 5.09 5.29
CA ALA A 230 -7.82 5.51 6.56
C ALA A 230 -8.94 5.78 7.57
N GLU A 231 -8.72 5.50 8.84
CA GLU A 231 -9.63 5.87 9.91
C GLU A 231 -9.42 7.35 10.29
N ILE A 232 -10.51 8.10 10.39
CA ILE A 232 -10.49 9.48 10.90
C ILE A 232 -11.16 9.60 12.25
N SER A 233 -12.03 8.64 12.60
CA SER A 233 -12.66 8.52 13.90
C SER A 233 -13.15 7.08 14.12
N GLU A 234 -13.55 6.74 15.34
CA GLU A 234 -14.16 5.44 15.65
C GLU A 234 -15.37 5.10 14.77
N SER A 235 -16.07 6.09 14.24
CA SER A 235 -17.28 5.92 13.44
C SER A 235 -17.10 6.14 11.94
N GLU A 236 -15.97 6.69 11.49
CA GLU A 236 -15.80 7.08 10.09
C GLU A 236 -14.43 6.71 9.51
N LEU A 237 -14.47 6.23 8.27
CA LEU A 237 -13.31 6.03 7.42
C LEU A 237 -13.26 7.11 6.34
N MET A 238 -12.09 7.55 6.01
CA MET A 238 -11.80 8.28 4.79
C MET A 238 -11.43 7.29 3.69
N VAL A 239 -12.13 7.34 2.56
CA VAL A 239 -12.00 6.39 1.46
C VAL A 239 -11.73 7.17 0.18
N SER A 240 -10.61 6.87 -0.49
CA SER A 240 -10.31 7.45 -1.79
C SER A 240 -10.79 6.51 -2.90
N LEU A 241 -11.70 7.01 -3.76
CA LEU A 241 -12.23 6.28 -4.91
C LEU A 241 -11.56 6.75 -6.20
N TYR A 242 -11.18 5.82 -7.07
CA TYR A 242 -10.51 6.14 -8.34
C TYR A 242 -11.36 7.06 -9.20
N THR A 243 -10.77 8.15 -9.68
CA THR A 243 -11.39 9.21 -10.48
C THR A 243 -12.58 9.96 -9.83
N LYS A 244 -12.98 9.58 -8.61
CA LYS A 244 -14.16 10.18 -7.93
C LYS A 244 -13.77 11.06 -6.74
N GLY A 245 -12.54 10.95 -6.25
CA GLY A 245 -12.04 11.74 -5.11
C GLY A 245 -12.22 11.04 -3.77
N ILE A 246 -12.30 11.83 -2.71
CA ILE A 246 -12.35 11.36 -1.33
C ILE A 246 -13.78 11.35 -0.81
N PHE A 247 -14.11 10.29 -0.08
CA PHE A 247 -15.40 10.12 0.59
C PHE A 247 -15.19 9.76 2.06
N LEU A 248 -16.17 10.10 2.89
CA LEU A 248 -16.28 9.61 4.25
C LEU A 248 -17.30 8.47 4.27
N PHE A 249 -16.89 7.35 4.81
CA PHE A 249 -17.75 6.18 5.01
C PHE A 249 -18.08 6.06 6.49
N ASN A 250 -19.35 6.12 6.83
CA ASN A 250 -19.84 5.94 8.21
C ASN A 250 -20.02 4.44 8.49
N LYS A 251 -19.26 3.91 9.45
CA LYS A 251 -19.24 2.49 9.80
C LYS A 251 -20.59 1.97 10.36
N LYS A 252 -21.39 2.87 11.01
CA LYS A 252 -22.69 2.49 11.59
C LYS A 252 -23.82 2.53 10.57
N THR A 253 -23.90 3.61 9.80
CA THR A 253 -24.97 3.77 8.80
C THR A 253 -24.64 3.09 7.48
N GLN A 254 -23.38 2.70 7.27
CA GLN A 254 -22.84 2.09 6.04
C GLN A 254 -23.01 2.99 4.81
N GLN A 255 -23.02 4.30 5.01
CA GLN A 255 -23.24 5.27 3.95
C GLN A 255 -21.97 6.05 3.63
N TYR A 256 -21.79 6.35 2.33
CA TYR A 256 -20.73 7.22 1.83
C TYR A 256 -21.26 8.65 1.69
N ARG A 257 -20.43 9.65 2.01
CA ARG A 257 -20.65 11.05 1.67
C ARG A 257 -19.40 11.68 1.09
N PRO A 258 -19.52 12.55 0.07
CA PRO A 258 -18.35 13.22 -0.52
C PRO A 258 -17.62 14.06 0.55
N PHE A 259 -16.29 14.05 0.47
CA PHE A 259 -15.42 14.91 1.27
C PHE A 259 -14.69 15.87 0.32
N THR A 260 -14.92 17.15 0.49
CA THR A 260 -14.31 18.19 -0.34
C THR A 260 -13.30 18.98 0.48
N ILE A 261 -12.06 19.07 -0.02
CA ILE A 261 -11.06 19.96 0.54
C ILE A 261 -11.14 21.27 -0.22
N ILE A 262 -11.29 22.37 0.52
CA ILE A 262 -11.33 23.73 -0.03
C ILE A 262 -10.01 24.40 0.33
N ASP A 263 -9.23 24.77 -0.68
CA ASP A 263 -8.08 25.65 -0.48
C ASP A 263 -8.59 27.04 -0.07
N LYS A 264 -8.19 27.51 1.12
CA LYS A 264 -8.64 28.77 1.68
C LYS A 264 -8.08 30.00 0.94
N GLU A 265 -6.95 29.86 0.24
CA GLU A 265 -6.32 30.97 -0.48
C GLU A 265 -6.91 31.14 -1.88
N THR A 266 -7.21 30.05 -2.57
CA THR A 266 -7.67 30.09 -3.96
C THR A 266 -9.17 29.86 -4.12
N ASN A 267 -9.86 29.45 -3.06
CA ASN A 267 -11.27 29.01 -3.05
C ASN A 267 -11.54 27.86 -4.06
N TYR A 268 -10.47 27.15 -4.45
CA TYR A 268 -10.52 26.05 -5.40
C TYR A 268 -10.97 24.78 -4.70
N LYS A 269 -11.97 24.09 -5.26
CA LYS A 269 -12.38 22.77 -4.81
C LYS A 269 -11.52 21.74 -5.51
N GLU A 270 -10.56 21.14 -4.79
CA GLU A 270 -9.78 20.04 -5.33
C GLU A 270 -10.36 18.69 -4.89
N CYS A 271 -10.65 17.83 -5.87
CA CYS A 271 -10.83 16.41 -5.64
C CYS A 271 -9.45 15.76 -5.68
N PHE A 272 -8.88 15.42 -4.52
CA PHE A 272 -7.60 14.73 -4.47
C PHE A 272 -7.77 13.26 -4.87
N TYR A 273 -7.05 12.86 -5.91
CA TYR A 273 -6.85 11.47 -6.28
C TYR A 273 -5.52 11.02 -5.65
N GLY A 274 -5.54 10.30 -4.54
CA GLY A 274 -4.29 9.89 -3.91
C GLY A 274 -4.47 8.87 -2.79
N TYR A 275 -3.37 8.22 -2.43
CA TYR A 275 -3.30 7.36 -1.25
C TYR A 275 -3.30 8.23 0.01
N LEU A 276 -4.16 7.87 0.96
CA LEU A 276 -4.10 8.44 2.31
C LEU A 276 -2.93 7.81 3.07
N PRO A 277 -2.19 8.58 3.90
CA PRO A 277 -1.15 8.00 4.73
C PRO A 277 -1.78 7.06 5.76
N LEU A 278 -1.15 5.92 5.94
CA LEU A 278 -1.38 5.11 7.13
C LEU A 278 -0.66 5.77 8.28
N ALA A 279 -1.38 6.06 9.36
CA ALA A 279 -0.82 6.56 10.62
C ALA A 279 -0.03 5.45 11.34
#